data_a7f01c6b65d3e81cb3a728094f108da2
#
_entry.id   a7f01c6b65d3e81cb3a728094f108da2
#
_cell.length_a   1.000
_cell.length_b   1.000
_cell.length_c   1.000
_cell.angle_alpha   90.00
_cell.angle_beta   90.00
_cell.angle_gamma   90.00
#
_symmetry.space_group_name_H-M   'P 1'
#
loop_
_entity.id
_entity.type
_entity.pdbx_description
1 polymer ?
#
loop_
_entity_poly.entity_id
_entity_poly.type
_entity_poly.pdbx_seq_one_letter_code
_entity_poly.pdbx_strand_id
1 'polypeptide(L)'
;MFAVEVGLFILGILFTVWDILIPGIIVFACFAVMFIFLRNRDRKNKINNDVYEFVSNLIYWYKIKQNRLHLIEFSLSTKFLFYNDVTNAIKLYRNCGNAEEAFKHINRNGSFYLQQVFNLLSQCIDYGIDIYSALNEIKKQLDIERRYEESMHKEMQSSVSMMQIGSSIFFPIFSGISMNILKFTSQMNGINFNFWSFSILFISYIVAIAFINFRYKEGTVTSKAEKIMLLALFSIILFKASSAISHSLVV
;
A
#
# COMPACT_ATOMS: atom_id res chain seq x y z
N MET A 1 4.27 0.94 15.24
CA MET A 1 3.64 -0.36 15.47
C MET A 1 2.76 -0.36 16.71
N PHE A 2 3.29 0.05 17.87
CA PHE A 2 2.55 0.12 19.14
C PHE A 2 1.28 1.00 19.10
N ALA A 3 1.32 2.18 18.46
CA ALA A 3 0.16 3.08 18.35
C ALA A 3 -0.99 2.49 17.50
N VAL A 4 -0.66 1.69 16.49
CA VAL A 4 -1.66 0.99 15.67
C VAL A 4 -2.32 -0.14 16.46
N GLU A 5 -1.56 -0.88 17.22
CA GLU A 5 -2.06 -1.97 18.07
C GLU A 5 -2.96 -1.43 19.19
N VAL A 6 -2.53 -0.36 19.87
CA VAL A 6 -3.32 0.32 20.92
C VAL A 6 -4.61 0.89 20.35
N GLY A 7 -4.60 1.49 19.18
CA GLY A 7 -5.80 2.03 18.59
C GLY A 7 -6.76 0.94 18.07
N LEU A 8 -6.24 -0.16 17.54
CA LEU A 8 -7.07 -1.32 17.20
C LEU A 8 -7.68 -1.98 18.43
N PHE A 9 -6.94 -2.00 19.55
CA PHE A 9 -7.44 -2.49 20.84
C PHE A 9 -8.54 -1.58 21.41
N ILE A 10 -8.36 -0.25 21.35
CA ILE A 10 -9.39 0.73 21.77
C ILE A 10 -10.63 0.62 20.88
N LEU A 11 -10.48 0.49 19.56
CA LEU A 11 -11.59 0.21 18.64
C LEU A 11 -12.29 -1.10 19.01
N GLY A 12 -11.54 -2.15 19.30
CA GLY A 12 -12.08 -3.43 19.75
C GLY A 12 -12.91 -3.29 21.02
N ILE A 13 -12.42 -2.57 22.04
CA ILE A 13 -13.14 -2.30 23.29
C ILE A 13 -14.42 -1.49 23.03
N LEU A 14 -14.35 -0.44 22.21
CA LEU A 14 -15.52 0.36 21.84
C LEU A 14 -16.58 -0.48 21.13
N PHE A 15 -16.18 -1.45 20.35
CA PHE A 15 -17.09 -2.36 19.66
C PHE A 15 -17.65 -3.46 20.58
N THR A 16 -16.90 -3.95 21.57
CA THR A 16 -17.37 -4.98 22.51
C THR A 16 -18.40 -4.43 23.51
N VAL A 17 -18.24 -3.19 23.96
CA VAL A 17 -19.22 -2.50 24.86
C VAL A 17 -20.61 -2.35 24.20
N TRP A 18 -20.73 -2.68 22.90
CA TRP A 18 -21.94 -2.39 22.12
C TRP A 18 -22.57 -3.61 21.47
N ASP A 19 -22.31 -4.81 21.92
CA ASP A 19 -22.75 -6.08 21.29
C ASP A 19 -22.38 -6.18 19.79
N ILE A 20 -21.26 -5.53 19.37
CA ILE A 20 -20.81 -5.49 17.97
C ILE A 20 -19.48 -6.24 17.83
N LEU A 21 -19.33 -7.38 18.49
CA LEU A 21 -18.10 -8.17 18.47
C LEU A 21 -17.79 -8.71 17.06
N ILE A 22 -18.81 -9.17 16.34
CA ILE A 22 -18.65 -9.75 14.99
C ILE A 22 -18.22 -8.69 13.94
N PRO A 23 -18.90 -7.52 13.81
CA PRO A 23 -18.43 -6.45 12.94
C PRO A 23 -17.03 -5.94 13.32
N GLY A 24 -16.70 -5.85 14.59
CA GLY A 24 -15.36 -5.47 15.05
C GLY A 24 -14.27 -6.42 14.54
N ILE A 25 -14.50 -7.72 14.61
CA ILE A 25 -13.58 -8.74 14.08
C ILE A 25 -13.44 -8.62 12.56
N ILE A 26 -14.53 -8.41 11.82
CA ILE A 26 -14.51 -8.24 10.36
C ILE A 26 -13.69 -7.01 9.98
N VAL A 27 -13.90 -5.88 10.66
CA VAL A 27 -13.12 -4.65 10.44
C VAL A 27 -11.64 -4.88 10.71
N PHE A 28 -11.31 -5.51 11.83
CA PHE A 28 -9.93 -5.83 12.17
C PHE A 28 -9.28 -6.71 11.11
N ALA A 29 -9.96 -7.76 10.65
CA ALA A 29 -9.49 -8.63 9.59
C ALA A 29 -9.27 -7.85 8.27
N CYS A 30 -10.20 -6.97 7.88
CA CYS A 30 -10.06 -6.12 6.70
C CYS A 30 -8.85 -5.18 6.80
N PHE A 31 -8.64 -4.55 7.98
CA PHE A 31 -7.48 -3.70 8.21
C PHE A 31 -6.16 -4.49 8.18
N ALA A 32 -6.12 -5.68 8.75
CA ALA A 32 -4.93 -6.54 8.71
C ALA A 32 -4.57 -6.95 7.28
N VAL A 33 -5.55 -7.39 6.48
CA VAL A 33 -5.35 -7.72 5.06
C VAL A 33 -4.89 -6.50 4.28
N MET A 34 -5.52 -5.35 4.49
CA MET A 34 -5.15 -4.08 3.87
C MET A 34 -3.71 -3.70 4.21
N PHE A 35 -3.30 -3.80 5.48
CA PHE A 35 -1.95 -3.49 5.93
C PHE A 35 -0.89 -4.37 5.27
N ILE A 36 -1.16 -5.68 5.17
CA ILE A 36 -0.27 -6.64 4.50
C ILE A 36 -0.13 -6.28 3.01
N PHE A 37 -1.25 -6.00 2.33
CA PHE A 37 -1.26 -5.66 0.91
C PHE A 37 -0.46 -4.38 0.63
N LEU A 38 -0.61 -3.35 1.45
CA LEU A 38 0.08 -2.07 1.32
C LEU A 38 1.58 -2.20 1.60
N ARG A 39 1.95 -2.95 2.63
CA ARG A 39 3.35 -3.24 2.94
C ARG A 39 4.06 -3.93 1.76
N ASN A 40 3.38 -4.88 1.13
CA ASN A 40 3.92 -5.58 -0.04
C ASN A 40 4.07 -4.62 -1.24
N ARG A 41 3.12 -3.70 -1.45
CA ARG A 41 3.19 -2.69 -2.50
C ARG A 41 4.32 -1.69 -2.29
N ASP A 42 4.47 -1.14 -1.08
CA ASP A 42 5.57 -0.21 -0.75
C ASP A 42 6.93 -0.86 -0.95
N ARG A 43 7.04 -2.15 -0.60
CA ARG A 43 8.24 -2.94 -0.87
C ARG A 43 8.52 -3.07 -2.37
N LYS A 44 7.49 -3.35 -3.18
CA LYS A 44 7.61 -3.45 -4.64
C LYS A 44 8.04 -2.12 -5.27
N ASN A 45 7.45 -1.01 -4.86
CA ASN A 45 7.79 0.33 -5.35
C ASN A 45 9.24 0.69 -4.98
N LYS A 46 9.67 0.35 -3.77
CA LYS A 46 11.07 0.56 -3.36
C LYS A 46 12.02 -0.27 -4.20
N ILE A 47 11.70 -1.53 -4.48
CA ILE A 47 12.51 -2.37 -5.38
C ILE A 47 12.60 -1.76 -6.78
N ASN A 48 11.50 -1.28 -7.35
CA ASN A 48 11.50 -0.66 -8.68
C ASN A 48 12.37 0.62 -8.72
N ASN A 49 12.36 1.43 -7.66
CA ASN A 49 13.23 2.59 -7.54
C ASN A 49 14.71 2.18 -7.43
N ASP A 50 15.02 1.15 -6.63
CA ASP A 50 16.37 0.60 -6.52
C ASP A 50 16.84 0.04 -7.88
N VAL A 51 15.95 -0.63 -8.65
CA VAL A 51 16.25 -1.12 -10.00
C VAL A 51 16.52 0.02 -10.97
N TYR A 52 15.75 1.10 -10.90
CA TYR A 52 15.98 2.29 -11.73
C TYR A 52 17.37 2.89 -11.49
N GLU A 53 17.77 3.04 -10.23
CA GLU A 53 19.08 3.56 -9.85
C GLU A 53 20.19 2.59 -10.30
N PHE A 54 19.98 1.29 -10.10
CA PHE A 54 20.92 0.25 -10.54
C PHE A 54 21.11 0.25 -12.06
N VAL A 55 20.02 0.30 -12.84
CA VAL A 55 20.08 0.38 -14.33
C VAL A 55 20.78 1.65 -14.79
N SER A 56 20.54 2.77 -14.12
CA SER A 56 21.21 4.05 -14.42
C SER A 56 22.72 3.96 -14.19
N ASN A 57 23.14 3.32 -13.09
CA ASN A 57 24.55 3.05 -12.80
C ASN A 57 25.15 2.07 -13.80
N LEU A 58 24.43 1.01 -14.18
CA LEU A 58 24.86 0.06 -15.23
C LEU A 58 25.14 0.77 -16.56
N ILE A 59 24.22 1.62 -17.02
CA ILE A 59 24.37 2.39 -18.25
C ILE A 59 25.58 3.31 -18.20
N TYR A 60 25.81 3.95 -17.05
CA TYR A 60 26.96 4.83 -16.84
C TYR A 60 28.28 4.05 -16.92
N TRP A 61 28.41 2.96 -16.16
CA TRP A 61 29.62 2.17 -16.11
C TRP A 61 29.85 1.32 -17.36
N TYR A 62 28.78 0.97 -18.11
CA TYR A 62 28.87 0.19 -19.36
C TYR A 62 29.78 0.85 -20.39
N LYS A 63 29.79 2.16 -20.45
CA LYS A 63 30.66 2.94 -21.37
C LYS A 63 32.12 2.97 -20.92
N ILE A 64 32.42 2.73 -19.65
CA ILE A 64 33.73 2.94 -19.05
C ILE A 64 34.46 1.62 -18.81
N LYS A 65 33.74 0.55 -18.47
CA LYS A 65 34.29 -0.73 -18.04
C LYS A 65 34.20 -1.81 -19.14
N GLN A 66 35.31 -2.43 -19.46
CA GLN A 66 35.32 -3.56 -20.40
C GLN A 66 34.95 -4.88 -19.75
N ASN A 67 35.26 -5.06 -18.44
CA ASN A 67 34.91 -6.27 -17.72
C ASN A 67 33.48 -6.21 -17.19
N ARG A 68 32.63 -7.11 -17.70
CA ARG A 68 31.19 -7.12 -17.46
C ARG A 68 30.78 -7.52 -16.04
N LEU A 69 31.58 -8.35 -15.37
CA LEU A 69 31.32 -8.69 -13.97
C LEU A 69 31.60 -7.49 -13.06
N HIS A 70 32.69 -6.78 -13.28
CA HIS A 70 32.99 -5.55 -12.56
C HIS A 70 31.95 -4.45 -12.78
N LEU A 71 31.30 -4.44 -13.95
CA LEU A 71 30.19 -3.54 -14.24
C LEU A 71 29.06 -3.70 -13.19
N ILE A 72 28.68 -4.94 -12.88
CA ILE A 72 27.62 -5.22 -11.90
C ILE A 72 28.08 -4.78 -10.50
N GLU A 73 29.31 -5.13 -10.11
CA GLU A 73 29.87 -4.79 -8.79
C GLU A 73 29.93 -3.28 -8.56
N PHE A 74 30.38 -2.49 -9.54
CA PHE A 74 30.43 -1.02 -9.45
C PHE A 74 29.05 -0.35 -9.49
N SER A 75 28.06 -0.98 -10.10
CA SER A 75 26.71 -0.46 -10.19
C SER A 75 25.88 -0.77 -8.94
N LEU A 76 26.36 -1.70 -8.10
CA LEU A 76 25.62 -2.21 -6.94
C LEU A 76 25.85 -1.32 -5.72
N SER A 77 24.76 -0.79 -5.14
CA SER A 77 24.80 -0.05 -3.87
C SER A 77 24.37 -0.93 -2.71
N THR A 78 25.05 -0.81 -1.56
CA THR A 78 24.68 -1.50 -0.32
C THR A 78 23.29 -1.13 0.21
N LYS A 79 22.71 -0.03 -0.28
CA LYS A 79 21.37 0.43 0.08
C LYS A 79 20.24 -0.31 -0.65
N PHE A 80 20.55 -1.02 -1.73
CA PHE A 80 19.55 -1.72 -2.52
C PHE A 80 18.99 -2.93 -1.78
N LEU A 81 17.67 -3.14 -1.86
CA LEU A 81 17.00 -4.27 -1.21
C LEU A 81 17.47 -5.64 -1.73
N PHE A 82 17.98 -5.70 -2.94
CA PHE A 82 18.50 -6.92 -3.57
C PHE A 82 20.03 -7.06 -3.48
N TYR A 83 20.72 -6.20 -2.74
CA TYR A 83 22.19 -6.20 -2.63
C TYR A 83 22.77 -7.56 -2.25
N ASN A 84 22.23 -8.18 -1.21
CA ASN A 84 22.73 -9.47 -0.71
C ASN A 84 22.49 -10.60 -1.73
N ASP A 85 21.35 -10.59 -2.42
CA ASP A 85 21.00 -11.60 -3.40
C ASP A 85 21.96 -11.52 -4.60
N VAL A 86 22.25 -10.31 -5.08
CA VAL A 86 23.19 -10.09 -6.19
C VAL A 86 24.63 -10.44 -5.79
N THR A 87 25.04 -10.05 -4.59
CA THR A 87 26.40 -10.39 -4.09
C THR A 87 26.59 -11.90 -3.98
N ASN A 88 25.58 -12.63 -3.52
CA ASN A 88 25.60 -14.09 -3.44
C ASN A 88 25.61 -14.72 -4.84
N ALA A 89 24.85 -14.17 -5.79
CA ALA A 89 24.84 -14.63 -7.17
C ALA A 89 26.19 -14.41 -7.87
N ILE A 90 26.87 -13.28 -7.62
CA ILE A 90 28.24 -13.04 -8.13
C ILE A 90 29.21 -14.07 -7.56
N LYS A 91 29.11 -14.41 -6.28
CA LYS A 91 29.94 -15.46 -5.67
C LYS A 91 29.68 -16.83 -6.31
N LEU A 92 28.40 -17.16 -6.55
CA LEU A 92 27.99 -18.39 -7.25
C LEU A 92 28.57 -18.42 -8.67
N TYR A 93 28.44 -17.34 -9.42
CA TYR A 93 29.02 -17.23 -10.76
C TYR A 93 30.54 -17.48 -10.77
N ARG A 94 31.28 -16.91 -9.82
CA ARG A 94 32.72 -17.15 -9.70
C ARG A 94 33.09 -18.62 -9.47
N ASN A 95 32.17 -19.41 -8.88
CA ASN A 95 32.39 -20.82 -8.61
C ASN A 95 31.95 -21.74 -9.76
N CYS A 96 30.82 -21.45 -10.42
CA CYS A 96 30.23 -22.31 -11.46
C CYS A 96 30.51 -21.85 -12.90
N GLY A 97 30.88 -20.57 -13.12
CA GLY A 97 31.16 -20.01 -14.44
C GLY A 97 29.96 -19.81 -15.35
N ASN A 98 28.73 -20.05 -14.87
CA ASN A 98 27.49 -19.92 -15.61
C ASN A 98 26.65 -18.79 -15.01
N ALA A 99 26.46 -17.67 -15.75
CA ALA A 99 25.75 -16.50 -15.25
C ALA A 99 24.23 -16.72 -15.20
N GLU A 100 23.67 -17.47 -16.14
CA GLU A 100 22.25 -17.77 -16.17
C GLU A 100 21.81 -18.53 -14.92
N GLU A 101 22.56 -19.56 -14.53
CA GLU A 101 22.30 -20.36 -13.33
C GLU A 101 22.50 -19.54 -12.05
N ALA A 102 23.57 -18.75 -11.99
CA ALA A 102 23.88 -17.92 -10.82
C ALA A 102 22.83 -16.84 -10.56
N PHE A 103 22.29 -16.19 -11.60
CA PHE A 103 21.33 -15.11 -11.48
C PHE A 103 19.87 -15.58 -11.38
N LYS A 104 19.57 -16.84 -11.70
CA LYS A 104 18.23 -17.42 -11.60
C LYS A 104 17.59 -17.29 -10.22
N HIS A 105 18.40 -17.26 -9.17
CA HIS A 105 17.91 -17.14 -7.79
C HIS A 105 17.53 -15.71 -7.38
N ILE A 106 17.95 -14.68 -8.13
CA ILE A 106 17.62 -13.27 -7.85
C ILE A 106 16.13 -12.98 -8.08
N ASN A 107 15.45 -13.80 -8.89
CA ASN A 107 14.04 -13.66 -9.25
C ASN A 107 13.03 -13.82 -8.10
N ARG A 108 13.45 -14.23 -6.90
CA ARG A 108 12.56 -14.43 -5.74
C ARG A 108 11.92 -13.16 -5.19
N ASN A 109 12.42 -11.97 -5.56
CA ASN A 109 11.92 -10.69 -5.01
C ASN A 109 10.74 -10.07 -5.76
N GLY A 110 10.20 -10.72 -6.80
CA GLY A 110 8.91 -10.36 -7.41
C GLY A 110 8.89 -9.09 -8.25
N SER A 111 10.04 -8.48 -8.59
CA SER A 111 10.10 -7.35 -9.54
C SER A 111 10.37 -7.87 -10.96
N PHE A 112 9.42 -7.61 -11.87
CA PHE A 112 9.54 -7.96 -13.29
C PHE A 112 10.78 -7.29 -13.94
N TYR A 113 11.03 -6.02 -13.64
CA TYR A 113 12.16 -5.29 -14.18
C TYR A 113 13.52 -5.82 -13.67
N LEU A 114 13.58 -6.19 -12.40
CA LEU A 114 14.79 -6.80 -11.84
C LEU A 114 15.13 -8.09 -12.58
N GLN A 115 14.14 -8.92 -12.83
CA GLN A 115 14.30 -10.17 -13.60
C GLN A 115 14.79 -9.90 -15.02
N GLN A 116 14.19 -8.94 -15.73
CA GLN A 116 14.62 -8.59 -17.08
C GLN A 116 16.08 -8.13 -17.12
N VAL A 117 16.47 -7.25 -16.18
CA VAL A 117 17.85 -6.74 -16.11
C VAL A 117 18.84 -7.87 -15.90
N PHE A 118 18.58 -8.79 -14.97
CA PHE A 118 19.50 -9.90 -14.71
C PHE A 118 19.53 -10.95 -15.82
N ASN A 119 18.44 -11.18 -16.54
CA ASN A 119 18.41 -12.01 -17.76
C ASN A 119 19.26 -11.38 -18.87
N LEU A 120 19.21 -10.06 -19.05
CA LEU A 120 20.07 -9.36 -20.01
C LEU A 120 21.55 -9.40 -19.58
N LEU A 121 21.83 -9.24 -18.30
CA LEU A 121 23.18 -9.29 -17.78
C LEU A 121 23.78 -10.69 -17.92
N SER A 122 23.02 -11.77 -17.70
CA SER A 122 23.50 -13.13 -17.94
C SER A 122 23.86 -13.35 -19.41
N GLN A 123 22.98 -12.94 -20.33
CA GLN A 123 23.27 -13.02 -21.78
C GLN A 123 24.50 -12.20 -22.18
N CYS A 124 24.68 -11.02 -21.58
CA CYS A 124 25.83 -10.18 -21.82
C CYS A 124 27.13 -10.86 -21.34
N ILE A 125 27.13 -11.52 -20.20
CA ILE A 125 28.28 -12.17 -19.61
C ILE A 125 28.61 -13.45 -20.39
N ASP A 126 27.64 -14.33 -20.59
CA ASP A 126 27.85 -15.66 -21.18
C ASP A 126 28.08 -15.60 -22.68
N TYR A 127 27.35 -14.75 -23.43
CA TYR A 127 27.39 -14.70 -24.90
C TYR A 127 28.05 -13.45 -25.47
N GLY A 128 28.39 -12.49 -24.66
CA GLY A 128 29.00 -11.25 -25.14
C GLY A 128 28.07 -10.27 -25.84
N ILE A 129 26.76 -10.40 -25.70
CA ILE A 129 25.76 -9.56 -26.39
C ILE A 129 25.82 -8.11 -25.88
N ASP A 130 25.63 -7.13 -26.77
CA ASP A 130 25.47 -5.73 -26.40
C ASP A 130 24.06 -5.47 -25.83
N ILE A 131 23.98 -5.08 -24.56
CA ILE A 131 22.73 -4.85 -23.84
C ILE A 131 22.44 -3.36 -23.63
N TYR A 132 23.28 -2.45 -24.16
CA TYR A 132 23.14 -1.02 -23.89
C TYR A 132 21.79 -0.46 -24.31
N SER A 133 21.31 -0.80 -25.50
CA SER A 133 20.01 -0.38 -26.02
C SER A 133 18.86 -0.93 -25.18
N ALA A 134 18.93 -2.21 -24.79
CA ALA A 134 17.93 -2.86 -23.97
C ALA A 134 17.84 -2.27 -22.54
N LEU A 135 18.99 -1.96 -21.93
CA LEU A 135 19.03 -1.27 -20.63
C LEU A 135 18.42 0.13 -20.68
N ASN A 136 18.69 0.88 -21.78
CA ASN A 136 18.04 2.19 -21.97
C ASN A 136 16.53 2.09 -22.14
N GLU A 137 16.02 1.06 -22.82
CA GLU A 137 14.59 0.85 -22.95
C GLU A 137 13.93 0.51 -21.62
N ILE A 138 14.54 -0.37 -20.81
CA ILE A 138 14.06 -0.67 -19.46
C ILE A 138 14.05 0.61 -18.60
N LYS A 139 15.11 1.41 -18.67
CA LYS A 139 15.16 2.70 -17.94
C LYS A 139 14.02 3.62 -18.35
N LYS A 140 13.75 3.75 -19.65
CA LYS A 140 12.68 4.57 -20.19
C LYS A 140 11.30 4.08 -19.71
N GLN A 141 11.06 2.77 -19.70
CA GLN A 141 9.82 2.20 -19.21
C GLN A 141 9.61 2.48 -17.71
N LEU A 142 10.66 2.32 -16.89
CA LEU A 142 10.64 2.67 -15.46
C LEU A 142 10.38 4.17 -15.24
N ASP A 143 10.94 5.05 -16.07
CA ASP A 143 10.72 6.50 -16.02
C ASP A 143 9.26 6.86 -16.34
N ILE A 144 8.67 6.22 -17.34
CA ILE A 144 7.26 6.41 -17.70
C ILE A 144 6.35 5.96 -16.57
N GLU A 145 6.59 4.77 -16.00
CA GLU A 145 5.81 4.24 -14.87
C GLU A 145 5.88 5.18 -13.66
N ARG A 146 7.07 5.66 -13.33
CA ARG A 146 7.29 6.62 -12.23
C ARG A 146 6.55 7.95 -12.46
N ARG A 147 6.67 8.54 -13.64
CA ARG A 147 5.96 9.81 -13.98
C ARG A 147 4.45 9.62 -13.94
N TYR A 148 3.96 8.47 -14.41
CA TYR A 148 2.54 8.15 -14.34
C TYR A 148 2.05 8.03 -12.89
N GLU A 149 2.80 7.35 -12.02
CA GLU A 149 2.47 7.28 -10.60
C GLU A 149 2.50 8.67 -9.93
N GLU A 150 3.49 9.50 -10.22
CA GLU A 150 3.60 10.87 -9.70
C GLU A 150 2.43 11.77 -10.17
N SER A 151 2.03 11.70 -11.45
CA SER A 151 0.89 12.46 -11.97
C SER A 151 -0.42 12.00 -11.36
N MET A 152 -0.65 10.70 -11.28
CA MET A 152 -1.82 10.11 -10.63
C MET A 152 -1.92 10.53 -9.15
N HIS A 153 -0.79 10.55 -8.44
CA HIS A 153 -0.76 11.01 -7.07
C HIS A 153 -1.19 12.49 -6.94
N LYS A 154 -0.67 13.36 -7.81
CA LYS A 154 -1.01 14.80 -7.80
C LYS A 154 -2.49 15.05 -8.13
N GLU A 155 -3.02 14.43 -9.16
CA GLU A 155 -4.42 14.57 -9.56
C GLU A 155 -5.39 14.06 -8.49
N MET A 156 -5.04 12.94 -7.87
CA MET A 156 -5.88 12.34 -6.84
C MET A 156 -5.79 13.04 -5.49
N GLN A 157 -4.75 13.82 -5.22
CA GLN A 157 -4.52 14.43 -3.89
C GLN A 157 -5.64 15.39 -3.48
N SER A 158 -6.16 16.20 -4.41
CA SER A 158 -7.29 17.10 -4.16
C SER A 158 -8.60 16.34 -3.93
N SER A 159 -8.88 15.36 -4.78
CA SER A 159 -10.08 14.52 -4.68
C SER A 159 -10.09 13.68 -3.41
N VAL A 160 -8.94 13.13 -3.01
CA VAL A 160 -8.79 12.37 -1.76
C VAL A 160 -9.02 13.26 -0.53
N SER A 161 -8.56 14.51 -0.56
CA SER A 161 -8.79 15.45 0.55
C SER A 161 -10.28 15.79 0.70
N MET A 162 -11.00 16.02 -0.39
CA MET A 162 -12.47 16.21 -0.37
C MET A 162 -13.20 14.96 0.12
N MET A 163 -12.81 13.78 -0.36
CA MET A 163 -13.36 12.51 0.12
C MET A 163 -13.12 12.30 1.62
N GLN A 164 -11.96 12.71 2.14
CA GLN A 164 -11.68 12.63 3.58
C GLN A 164 -12.66 13.46 4.40
N ILE A 165 -12.91 14.71 4.01
CA ILE A 165 -13.84 15.59 4.71
C ILE A 165 -15.25 15.01 4.64
N GLY A 166 -15.69 14.61 3.44
CA GLY A 166 -17.00 14.00 3.22
C GLY A 166 -17.23 12.77 4.09
N SER A 167 -16.24 11.88 4.12
CA SER A 167 -16.34 10.62 4.85
C SER A 167 -16.19 10.74 6.35
N SER A 168 -15.33 11.65 6.81
CA SER A 168 -15.04 11.77 8.25
C SER A 168 -16.01 12.67 9.00
N ILE A 169 -16.69 13.57 8.29
CA ILE A 169 -17.60 14.54 8.89
C ILE A 169 -19.05 14.32 8.43
N PHE A 170 -19.30 14.47 7.13
CA PHE A 170 -20.69 14.46 6.62
C PHE A 170 -21.35 13.08 6.74
N PHE A 171 -20.66 12.04 6.30
CA PHE A 171 -21.25 10.70 6.31
C PHE A 171 -21.62 10.20 7.71
N PRO A 172 -20.77 10.33 8.76
CA PRO A 172 -21.15 9.96 10.12
C PRO A 172 -22.36 10.73 10.64
N ILE A 173 -22.42 12.04 10.37
CA ILE A 173 -23.54 12.88 10.81
C ILE A 173 -24.84 12.42 10.15
N PHE A 174 -24.86 12.31 8.82
CA PHE A 174 -26.05 11.86 8.10
C PHE A 174 -26.46 10.43 8.46
N SER A 175 -25.49 9.54 8.65
CA SER A 175 -25.77 8.17 9.08
C SER A 175 -26.39 8.10 10.47
N GLY A 176 -25.94 8.94 11.41
CA GLY A 176 -26.50 9.02 12.76
C GLY A 176 -27.94 9.53 12.76
N ILE A 177 -28.23 10.56 11.95
CA ILE A 177 -29.60 11.10 11.80
C ILE A 177 -30.50 10.06 11.11
N SER A 178 -30.05 9.48 9.99
CA SER A 178 -30.81 8.48 9.24
C SER A 178 -31.15 7.24 10.06
N MET A 179 -30.25 6.81 10.93
CA MET A 179 -30.48 5.69 11.82
C MET A 179 -31.65 5.93 12.76
N ASN A 180 -31.77 7.15 13.31
CA ASN A 180 -32.89 7.49 14.20
C ASN A 180 -34.20 7.63 13.45
N ILE A 181 -34.18 8.22 12.26
CA ILE A 181 -35.40 8.30 11.40
C ILE A 181 -35.90 6.90 11.09
N LEU A 182 -35.00 6.00 10.69
CA LEU A 182 -35.33 4.59 10.40
C LEU A 182 -35.88 3.87 11.63
N LYS A 183 -35.29 4.12 12.81
CA LYS A 183 -35.78 3.56 14.09
C LYS A 183 -37.19 4.03 14.42
N PHE A 184 -37.43 5.32 14.31
CA PHE A 184 -38.75 5.90 14.54
C PHE A 184 -39.78 5.35 13.56
N THR A 185 -39.47 5.33 12.26
CA THR A 185 -40.38 4.81 11.22
C THR A 185 -40.67 3.31 11.43
N SER A 186 -39.69 2.53 11.85
CA SER A 186 -39.86 1.09 12.12
C SER A 186 -40.78 0.85 13.33
N GLN A 187 -40.66 1.66 14.36
CA GLN A 187 -41.54 1.61 15.53
C GLN A 187 -42.98 1.94 15.17
N MET A 188 -43.19 2.98 14.33
CA MET A 188 -44.54 3.37 13.88
C MET A 188 -45.21 2.32 13.00
N ASN A 189 -44.44 1.62 12.16
CA ASN A 189 -44.98 0.64 11.22
C ASN A 189 -44.92 -0.82 11.73
N GLY A 190 -44.50 -1.05 12.99
CA GLY A 190 -44.37 -2.40 13.55
C GLY A 190 -43.31 -3.27 12.86
N ILE A 191 -42.38 -2.66 12.09
CA ILE A 191 -41.33 -3.37 11.36
C ILE A 191 -40.09 -3.48 12.23
N ASN A 192 -39.59 -4.71 12.49
CA ASN A 192 -38.33 -4.91 13.17
C ASN A 192 -37.15 -4.54 12.27
N PHE A 193 -36.58 -3.36 12.46
CA PHE A 193 -35.41 -2.92 11.71
C PHE A 193 -34.12 -3.54 12.28
N ASN A 194 -33.35 -4.21 11.41
CA ASN A 194 -32.10 -4.86 11.81
C ASN A 194 -30.93 -3.84 11.83
N PHE A 195 -30.62 -3.29 13.01
CA PHE A 195 -29.52 -2.34 13.22
C PHE A 195 -28.14 -2.89 12.83
N TRP A 196 -27.98 -4.19 12.84
CA TRP A 196 -26.73 -4.85 12.45
C TRP A 196 -26.35 -4.57 10.99
N SER A 197 -27.33 -4.65 10.09
CA SER A 197 -27.07 -4.38 8.66
C SER A 197 -26.59 -2.95 8.42
N PHE A 198 -27.15 -1.97 9.16
CA PHE A 198 -26.74 -0.58 9.04
C PHE A 198 -25.31 -0.36 9.60
N SER A 199 -25.00 -0.95 10.73
CA SER A 199 -23.66 -0.88 11.32
C SER A 199 -22.60 -1.51 10.42
N ILE A 200 -22.88 -2.64 9.77
CA ILE A 200 -21.99 -3.28 8.81
C ILE A 200 -21.73 -2.37 7.59
N LEU A 201 -22.77 -1.75 7.05
CA LEU A 201 -22.63 -0.78 5.95
C LEU A 201 -21.77 0.41 6.34
N PHE A 202 -22.00 0.99 7.52
CA PHE A 202 -21.22 2.12 8.02
C PHE A 202 -19.74 1.76 8.19
N ILE A 203 -19.45 0.58 8.74
CA ILE A 203 -18.10 0.08 8.95
C ILE A 203 -17.42 -0.21 7.61
N SER A 204 -18.10 -0.88 6.67
CA SER A 204 -17.55 -1.17 5.34
C SER A 204 -17.18 0.11 4.58
N TYR A 205 -17.97 1.16 4.73
CA TYR A 205 -17.70 2.48 4.18
C TYR A 205 -16.45 3.12 4.78
N ILE A 206 -16.29 3.11 6.12
CA ILE A 206 -15.09 3.61 6.78
C ILE A 206 -13.84 2.86 6.28
N VAL A 207 -13.91 1.54 6.16
CA VAL A 207 -12.81 0.71 5.65
C VAL A 207 -12.46 1.06 4.20
N ALA A 208 -13.46 1.22 3.34
CA ALA A 208 -13.25 1.60 1.94
C ALA A 208 -12.54 2.94 1.81
N ILE A 209 -12.94 3.94 2.58
CA ILE A 209 -12.31 5.26 2.60
C ILE A 209 -10.92 5.22 3.19
N ALA A 210 -10.72 4.46 4.27
CA ALA A 210 -9.39 4.23 4.81
C ALA A 210 -8.47 3.64 3.73
N PHE A 211 -8.96 2.69 2.93
CA PHE A 211 -8.21 2.09 1.83
C PHE A 211 -7.82 3.13 0.76
N ILE A 212 -8.77 3.96 0.32
CA ILE A 212 -8.52 5.02 -0.66
C ILE A 212 -7.48 6.01 -0.13
N ASN A 213 -7.64 6.48 1.10
CA ASN A 213 -6.72 7.39 1.75
C ASN A 213 -5.31 6.83 1.87
N PHE A 214 -5.21 5.56 2.22
CA PHE A 214 -3.92 4.89 2.33
C PHE A 214 -3.22 4.78 0.99
N ARG A 215 -3.97 4.56 -0.09
CA ARG A 215 -3.42 4.41 -1.44
C ARG A 215 -2.82 5.70 -1.99
N TYR A 216 -3.46 6.84 -1.76
CA TYR A 216 -3.15 8.08 -2.46
C TYR A 216 -2.44 9.14 -1.63
N LYS A 217 -2.33 8.98 -0.32
CA LYS A 217 -1.67 9.96 0.55
C LYS A 217 -0.16 9.71 0.63
N GLU A 218 0.62 10.77 0.55
CA GLU A 218 2.06 10.74 0.79
C GLU A 218 2.39 10.47 2.26
N GLY A 219 3.52 9.82 2.53
CA GLY A 219 4.03 9.55 3.87
C GLY A 219 4.35 8.09 4.15
N THR A 220 4.98 7.85 5.29
CA THR A 220 5.32 6.50 5.75
C THR A 220 4.06 5.72 6.14
N VAL A 221 4.10 4.39 6.04
CA VAL A 221 2.97 3.50 6.38
C VAL A 221 2.45 3.78 7.80
N THR A 222 3.35 3.98 8.77
CA THR A 222 2.99 4.28 10.16
C THR A 222 2.24 5.59 10.31
N SER A 223 2.73 6.69 9.72
CA SER A 223 2.08 8.00 9.75
C SER A 223 0.71 8.01 9.07
N LYS A 224 0.56 7.24 7.98
CA LYS A 224 -0.74 7.07 7.31
C LYS A 224 -1.73 6.32 8.19
N ALA A 225 -1.29 5.21 8.80
CA ALA A 225 -2.13 4.40 9.67
C ALA A 225 -2.63 5.18 10.89
N GLU A 226 -1.77 5.97 11.54
CA GLU A 226 -2.14 6.85 12.66
C GLU A 226 -3.22 7.87 12.27
N LYS A 227 -3.06 8.54 11.12
CA LYS A 227 -4.04 9.53 10.63
C LYS A 227 -5.39 8.91 10.30
N ILE A 228 -5.40 7.73 9.68
CA ILE A 228 -6.64 7.02 9.35
C ILE A 228 -7.35 6.58 10.61
N MET A 229 -6.61 6.09 11.61
CA MET A 229 -7.16 5.70 12.88
C MET A 229 -7.81 6.88 13.61
N LEU A 230 -7.13 8.03 13.67
CA LEU A 230 -7.69 9.26 14.24
C LEU A 230 -8.97 9.70 13.51
N LEU A 231 -9.00 9.64 12.18
CA LEU A 231 -10.19 9.96 11.40
C LEU A 231 -11.33 8.97 11.63
N ALA A 232 -11.02 7.68 11.77
CA ALA A 232 -12.04 6.66 12.08
C ALA A 232 -12.63 6.86 13.49
N LEU A 233 -11.81 7.14 14.49
CA LEU A 233 -12.26 7.47 15.85
C LEU A 233 -13.15 8.73 15.87
N PHE A 234 -12.71 9.77 15.17
CA PHE A 234 -13.48 11.01 15.05
C PHE A 234 -14.84 10.77 14.37
N SER A 235 -14.89 9.96 13.32
CA SER A 235 -16.12 9.58 12.62
C SER A 235 -17.09 8.82 13.53
N ILE A 236 -16.59 7.93 14.39
CA ILE A 236 -17.41 7.19 15.36
C ILE A 236 -17.99 8.14 16.40
N ILE A 237 -17.20 9.09 16.91
CA ILE A 237 -17.66 10.09 17.86
C ILE A 237 -18.75 10.96 17.25
N LEU A 238 -18.56 11.45 16.02
CA LEU A 238 -19.57 12.25 15.31
C LEU A 238 -20.86 11.48 15.03
N PHE A 239 -20.76 10.22 14.63
CA PHE A 239 -21.93 9.34 14.44
C PHE A 239 -22.74 9.23 15.73
N LYS A 240 -22.07 9.05 16.84
CA LYS A 240 -22.71 8.95 18.15
C LYS A 240 -23.35 10.25 18.61
N ALA A 241 -22.61 11.35 18.49
CA ALA A 241 -23.13 12.66 18.83
C ALA A 241 -24.38 13.00 18.01
N SER A 242 -24.33 12.78 16.69
CA SER A 242 -25.47 13.05 15.80
C SER A 242 -26.65 12.13 16.09
N SER A 243 -26.43 10.87 16.42
CA SER A 243 -27.47 9.93 16.83
C SER A 243 -28.12 10.35 18.16
N ALA A 244 -27.32 10.79 19.15
CA ALA A 244 -27.84 11.25 20.45
C ALA A 244 -28.66 12.54 20.30
N ILE A 245 -28.16 13.52 19.53
CA ILE A 245 -28.89 14.78 19.29
C ILE A 245 -30.21 14.50 18.54
N SER A 246 -30.18 13.68 17.51
CA SER A 246 -31.38 13.40 16.75
C SER A 246 -32.40 12.58 17.56
N HIS A 247 -31.96 11.74 18.50
CA HIS A 247 -32.86 11.07 19.43
C HIS A 247 -33.58 12.05 20.36
N SER A 248 -32.87 13.07 20.87
CA SER A 248 -33.43 14.08 21.74
C SER A 248 -34.43 15.04 21.03
N LEU A 249 -34.37 15.12 19.69
CA LEU A 249 -35.29 15.94 18.90
C LEU A 249 -36.56 15.20 18.49
N VAL A 250 -36.57 13.88 18.55
CA VAL A 250 -37.69 13.01 18.14
C VAL A 250 -38.53 12.56 19.34
N VAL A 251 -38.01 12.64 20.53
CA VAL A 251 -38.69 12.41 21.81
C VAL A 251 -39.29 13.72 22.30
#